data_b3d4e6ed302b03124b05f80b7c267fbb
#
_entry.id   b3d4e6ed302b03124b05f80b7c267fbb
#
_cell.length_a   1.000
_cell.length_b   1.000
_cell.length_c   1.000
_cell.angle_alpha   90.00
_cell.angle_beta   90.00
_cell.angle_gamma   90.00
#
_symmetry.space_group_name_H-M   'P 1'
#
loop_
_entity.id
_entity.type
_entity.pdbx_description
1 polymer ?
#
loop_
_entity_poly.entity_id
_entity_poly.type
_entity_poly.pdbx_seq_one_letter_code
_entity_poly.pdbx_strand_id
1 'polypeptide(L)'
;PPPPPPELAVDTTNRPDKLVEKLEQLKPGGGGALYDAIYMACTRRSLMKGEPIEPRRVLIIMGDGTDTASEHTLEEVLELAQRNLVTIYGVSTVAYGFGSTGEANLIRLAEETGGRVEYPLEGVYKDITGYISKPSDEGNYAIKVGTGGYATELAKSLFESVAAIAGEITTQYILRYVPKNTDSPKAFRKL
;
A
#
# COMPACT_ATOMS: atom_id res chain seq x y z
N PRO A 1 27.33 -2.99 -5.47
CA PRO A 1 27.03 -1.97 -4.48
C PRO A 1 25.65 -2.26 -3.86
N PRO A 2 25.47 -1.98 -2.57
CA PRO A 2 24.15 -2.12 -1.97
C PRO A 2 23.15 -1.21 -2.69
N PRO A 3 21.87 -1.59 -2.76
CA PRO A 3 20.85 -0.73 -3.35
C PRO A 3 20.75 0.59 -2.57
N PRO A 4 20.38 1.69 -3.24
CA PRO A 4 20.22 2.95 -2.56
C PRO A 4 19.07 2.87 -1.53
N PRO A 5 19.21 3.56 -0.38
CA PRO A 5 18.13 3.63 0.60
C PRO A 5 16.89 4.33 0.01
N PRO A 6 15.70 4.11 0.60
CA PRO A 6 14.49 4.80 0.16
C PRO A 6 14.64 6.32 0.27
N GLU A 7 14.15 7.05 -0.73
CA GLU A 7 14.23 8.50 -0.81
C GLU A 7 12.88 9.15 -0.50
N LEU A 8 12.88 10.20 0.32
CA LEU A 8 11.71 11.05 0.51
C LEU A 8 11.61 12.07 -0.64
N ALA A 9 10.76 11.80 -1.61
CA ALA A 9 10.59 12.66 -2.78
C ALA A 9 9.94 14.01 -2.45
N VAL A 10 9.01 14.04 -1.49
CA VAL A 10 8.32 15.26 -1.02
C VAL A 10 8.15 15.20 0.49
N ASP A 11 8.45 16.29 1.17
CA ASP A 11 8.13 16.45 2.60
C ASP A 11 6.64 16.79 2.79
N THR A 12 6.18 16.81 4.04
CA THR A 12 4.78 17.10 4.39
C THR A 12 4.30 18.40 3.73
N THR A 13 3.22 18.30 2.97
CA THR A 13 2.65 19.45 2.24
C THR A 13 1.12 19.34 2.18
N ASN A 14 0.45 20.50 2.19
CA ASN A 14 -0.97 20.62 1.90
C ASN A 14 -1.24 21.07 0.44
N ARG A 15 -0.19 21.06 -0.40
CA ARG A 15 -0.24 21.50 -1.79
C ARG A 15 -0.22 20.30 -2.74
N PRO A 16 -1.37 19.89 -3.31
CA PRO A 16 -1.43 18.73 -4.22
C PRO A 16 -0.64 18.95 -5.52
N ASP A 17 -0.51 20.20 -6.00
CA ASP A 17 0.29 20.56 -7.17
C ASP A 17 1.76 20.12 -7.04
N LYS A 18 2.36 20.29 -5.86
CA LYS A 18 3.72 19.83 -5.59
C LYS A 18 3.86 18.31 -5.62
N LEU A 19 2.84 17.59 -5.17
CA LEU A 19 2.84 16.12 -5.23
C LEU A 19 2.78 15.65 -6.68
N VAL A 20 1.89 16.23 -7.50
CA VAL A 20 1.76 15.90 -8.92
C VAL A 20 3.08 16.15 -9.66
N GLU A 21 3.67 17.34 -9.48
CA GLU A 21 4.95 17.70 -10.09
C GLU A 21 6.06 16.68 -9.75
N LYS A 22 6.11 16.24 -8.50
CA LYS A 22 7.12 15.25 -8.08
C LYS A 22 6.84 13.85 -8.61
N LEU A 23 5.58 13.44 -8.65
CA LEU A 23 5.18 12.15 -9.24
C LEU A 23 5.59 12.06 -10.72
N GLU A 24 5.42 13.14 -11.49
CA GLU A 24 5.84 13.21 -12.89
C GLU A 24 7.36 13.12 -13.08
N GLN A 25 8.14 13.49 -12.07
CA GLN A 25 9.60 13.44 -12.09
C GLN A 25 10.18 12.09 -11.65
N LEU A 26 9.35 11.20 -11.06
CA LEU A 26 9.81 9.90 -10.60
C LEU A 26 10.31 9.04 -11.78
N LYS A 27 11.45 8.41 -11.60
CA LYS A 27 12.02 7.48 -12.57
C LYS A 27 12.01 6.08 -11.98
N PRO A 28 11.56 5.08 -12.74
CA PRO A 28 11.64 3.70 -12.31
C PRO A 28 13.12 3.27 -12.21
N GLY A 29 13.43 2.51 -11.18
CA GLY A 29 14.78 1.96 -11.00
C GLY A 29 15.09 1.62 -9.55
N GLY A 30 16.22 0.96 -9.35
CA GLY A 30 16.69 0.54 -8.04
C GLY A 30 16.15 -0.83 -7.58
N GLY A 31 16.57 -1.25 -6.37
CA GLY A 31 15.99 -2.40 -5.66
C GLY A 31 14.76 -1.98 -4.86
N GLY A 32 13.85 -2.93 -4.61
CA GLY A 32 12.69 -2.68 -3.78
C GLY A 32 13.05 -2.71 -2.29
N ALA A 33 13.21 -1.56 -1.66
CA ALA A 33 13.41 -1.42 -0.21
C ALA A 33 12.11 -1.00 0.48
N LEU A 34 11.07 -1.83 0.35
CA LEU A 34 9.71 -1.53 0.83
C LEU A 34 9.66 -1.38 2.35
N TYR A 35 10.28 -2.30 3.08
CA TYR A 35 10.22 -2.28 4.55
C TYR A 35 11.00 -1.09 5.11
N ASP A 36 12.14 -0.74 4.53
CA ASP A 36 12.88 0.46 4.93
C ASP A 36 12.08 1.74 4.64
N ALA A 37 11.31 1.78 3.56
CA ALA A 37 10.43 2.91 3.26
C ALA A 37 9.30 3.03 4.30
N ILE A 38 8.69 1.92 4.71
CA ILE A 38 7.68 1.88 5.77
C ILE A 38 8.30 2.32 7.11
N TYR A 39 9.49 1.80 7.44
CA TYR A 39 10.23 2.20 8.64
C TYR A 39 10.48 3.71 8.68
N MET A 40 10.97 4.26 7.57
CA MET A 40 11.18 5.70 7.42
C MET A 40 9.88 6.49 7.57
N ALA A 41 8.79 6.06 6.96
CA ALA A 41 7.48 6.72 7.07
C ALA A 41 6.96 6.74 8.52
N CYS A 42 7.20 5.67 9.28
CA CYS A 42 6.76 5.54 10.67
C CYS A 42 7.65 6.27 11.68
N THR A 43 8.92 6.56 11.35
CA THR A 43 9.90 7.11 12.32
C THR A 43 10.32 8.53 12.05
N ARG A 44 10.16 9.02 10.82
CA ARG A 44 10.69 10.32 10.42
C ARG A 44 9.88 11.47 11.02
N ARG A 45 10.50 12.24 11.92
CA ARG A 45 9.85 13.37 12.61
C ARG A 45 9.34 14.47 11.68
N SER A 46 9.96 14.67 10.53
CA SER A 46 9.51 15.68 9.56
C SER A 46 8.12 15.38 9.02
N LEU A 47 7.77 14.07 8.88
CA LEU A 47 6.46 13.62 8.44
C LEU A 47 5.38 13.73 9.53
N MET A 48 5.80 13.94 10.79
CA MET A 48 4.92 14.03 11.96
C MET A 48 4.78 15.48 12.48
N LYS A 49 5.42 16.42 11.83
CA LYS A 49 5.40 17.83 12.25
C LYS A 49 4.05 18.49 11.97
N GLY A 50 3.48 19.11 13.00
CA GLY A 50 2.19 19.81 12.88
C GLY A 50 0.98 18.90 12.94
N GLU A 51 1.16 17.65 13.40
CA GLU A 51 0.05 16.73 13.61
C GLU A 51 -0.92 17.23 14.70
N PRO A 52 -2.23 17.01 14.52
CA PRO A 52 -3.21 17.22 15.58
C PRO A 52 -2.96 16.26 16.75
N ILE A 53 -3.64 16.48 17.88
CA ILE A 53 -3.50 15.67 19.11
C ILE A 53 -3.77 14.18 18.86
N GLU A 54 -4.62 13.86 17.88
CA GLU A 54 -4.96 12.48 17.49
C GLU A 54 -4.92 12.34 15.97
N PRO A 55 -3.71 12.31 15.38
CA PRO A 55 -3.59 12.22 13.93
C PRO A 55 -4.04 10.84 13.45
N ARG A 56 -4.76 10.80 12.34
CA ARG A 56 -4.94 9.59 11.54
C ARG A 56 -3.75 9.47 10.60
N ARG A 57 -2.95 8.46 10.80
CA ARG A 57 -1.81 8.15 9.94
C ARG A 57 -2.21 7.05 8.98
N VAL A 58 -2.14 7.36 7.71
CA VAL A 58 -2.44 6.41 6.64
C VAL A 58 -1.23 6.34 5.71
N LEU A 59 -0.80 5.14 5.42
CA LEU A 59 0.23 4.86 4.44
C LEU A 59 -0.39 4.11 3.26
N ILE A 60 -0.25 4.64 2.05
CA ILE A 60 -0.70 3.98 0.83
C ILE A 60 0.53 3.45 0.10
N ILE A 61 0.60 2.14 -0.06
CA ILE A 61 1.67 1.45 -0.79
C ILE A 61 1.16 1.12 -2.19
N MET A 62 1.85 1.62 -3.21
CA MET A 62 1.59 1.25 -4.61
C MET A 62 2.72 0.36 -5.10
N GLY A 63 2.44 -0.92 -5.31
CA GLY A 63 3.44 -1.90 -5.71
C GLY A 63 2.95 -3.34 -5.62
N ASP A 64 3.84 -4.28 -5.89
CA ASP A 64 3.57 -5.72 -5.81
C ASP A 64 3.84 -6.33 -4.42
N GLY A 65 4.29 -5.52 -3.46
CA GLY A 65 4.64 -5.96 -2.11
C GLY A 65 5.99 -6.66 -1.98
N THR A 66 6.75 -6.78 -3.08
CA THR A 66 8.07 -7.42 -3.06
C THR A 66 9.11 -6.51 -2.40
N ASP A 67 9.85 -7.07 -1.47
CA ASP A 67 11.04 -6.47 -0.87
C ASP A 67 12.28 -7.27 -1.25
N THR A 68 13.34 -6.60 -1.69
CA THR A 68 14.60 -7.24 -2.12
C THR A 68 15.83 -6.64 -1.51
N ALA A 69 15.68 -5.53 -0.78
CA ALA A 69 16.82 -4.69 -0.46
C ALA A 69 16.80 -4.04 0.91
N SER A 70 15.71 -4.20 1.68
CA SER A 70 15.59 -3.60 3.00
C SER A 70 16.52 -4.25 4.03
N GLU A 71 16.98 -3.44 4.99
CA GLU A 71 17.66 -3.89 6.21
C GLU A 71 16.65 -4.35 7.28
N HIS A 72 15.43 -3.81 7.25
CA HIS A 72 14.35 -4.16 8.16
C HIS A 72 13.53 -5.34 7.65
N THR A 73 12.94 -6.07 8.60
CA THR A 73 12.04 -7.21 8.31
C THR A 73 10.57 -6.78 8.26
N LEU A 74 9.73 -7.63 7.66
CA LEU A 74 8.28 -7.44 7.64
C LEU A 74 7.70 -7.30 9.06
N GLU A 75 8.15 -8.16 9.97
CA GLU A 75 7.70 -8.19 11.37
C GLU A 75 8.04 -6.90 12.11
N GLU A 76 9.24 -6.37 11.93
CA GLU A 76 9.69 -5.13 12.56
C GLU A 76 8.85 -3.93 12.10
N VAL A 77 8.60 -3.81 10.80
CA VAL A 77 7.83 -2.67 10.28
C VAL A 77 6.35 -2.80 10.58
N LEU A 78 5.82 -4.01 10.67
CA LEU A 78 4.45 -4.27 11.07
C LEU A 78 4.21 -3.87 12.54
N GLU A 79 5.08 -4.33 13.45
CA GLU A 79 5.02 -3.92 14.86
C GLU A 79 5.16 -2.40 15.01
N LEU A 80 6.05 -1.79 14.23
CA LEU A 80 6.27 -0.35 14.25
C LEU A 80 5.04 0.44 13.76
N ALA A 81 4.41 0.01 12.66
CA ALA A 81 3.19 0.61 12.13
C ALA A 81 2.04 0.54 13.14
N GLN A 82 1.84 -0.63 13.75
CA GLN A 82 0.83 -0.83 14.79
C GLN A 82 1.06 0.06 16.01
N ARG A 83 2.29 0.16 16.51
CA ARG A 83 2.66 1.04 17.64
C ARG A 83 2.43 2.52 17.35
N ASN A 84 2.63 2.93 16.10
CA ASN A 84 2.45 4.32 15.67
C ASN A 84 1.02 4.60 15.18
N LEU A 85 0.11 3.64 15.29
CA LEU A 85 -1.29 3.75 14.83
C LEU A 85 -1.36 4.14 13.34
N VAL A 86 -0.48 3.56 12.52
CA VAL A 86 -0.46 3.74 11.07
C VAL A 86 -1.30 2.64 10.45
N THR A 87 -2.33 3.02 9.71
CA THR A 87 -3.11 2.09 8.87
C THR A 87 -2.48 2.03 7.48
N ILE A 88 -2.20 0.84 7.00
CA ILE A 88 -1.59 0.62 5.69
C ILE A 88 -2.64 0.15 4.70
N TYR A 89 -2.71 0.81 3.54
CA TYR A 89 -3.48 0.36 2.38
C TYR A 89 -2.54 -0.01 1.25
N GLY A 90 -2.84 -1.09 0.55
CA GLY A 90 -2.13 -1.50 -0.66
C GLY A 90 -2.93 -1.15 -1.91
N VAL A 91 -2.25 -0.68 -2.94
CA VAL A 91 -2.75 -0.64 -4.32
C VAL A 91 -1.82 -1.53 -5.13
N SER A 92 -2.26 -2.76 -5.40
CA SER A 92 -1.41 -3.77 -6.02
C SER A 92 -1.19 -3.49 -7.49
N THR A 93 0.05 -3.61 -7.93
CA THR A 93 0.43 -3.56 -9.36
C THR A 93 0.37 -4.93 -10.04
N VAL A 94 -0.13 -5.95 -9.33
CA VAL A 94 -0.46 -7.27 -9.88
C VAL A 94 -1.92 -7.59 -9.65
N ALA A 95 -2.50 -8.51 -10.42
CA ALA A 95 -3.87 -8.94 -10.19
C ALA A 95 -3.91 -9.93 -9.01
N TYR A 96 -5.04 -9.95 -8.31
CA TYR A 96 -5.27 -10.82 -7.16
C TYR A 96 -5.12 -12.30 -7.52
N GLY A 97 -4.52 -13.06 -6.60
CA GLY A 97 -4.47 -14.52 -6.69
C GLY A 97 -3.30 -15.11 -7.49
N PHE A 98 -2.34 -14.29 -7.90
CA PHE A 98 -1.12 -14.82 -8.52
C PHE A 98 -0.12 -15.41 -7.51
N GLY A 99 -0.40 -15.26 -6.20
CA GLY A 99 0.26 -16.00 -5.13
C GLY A 99 1.75 -15.72 -4.98
N SER A 100 2.19 -14.50 -5.25
CA SER A 100 3.58 -14.10 -4.98
C SER A 100 3.79 -13.88 -3.48
N THR A 101 5.02 -14.07 -3.02
CA THR A 101 5.40 -13.72 -1.63
C THR A 101 5.16 -12.24 -1.35
N GLY A 102 5.41 -11.37 -2.34
CA GLY A 102 5.15 -9.94 -2.22
C GLY A 102 3.67 -9.64 -1.98
N GLU A 103 2.76 -10.27 -2.74
CA GLU A 103 1.33 -10.13 -2.55
C GLU A 103 0.89 -10.53 -1.13
N ALA A 104 1.38 -11.68 -0.64
CA ALA A 104 1.08 -12.13 0.72
C ALA A 104 1.58 -11.14 1.79
N ASN A 105 2.76 -10.55 1.60
CA ASN A 105 3.32 -9.56 2.51
C ASN A 105 2.52 -8.24 2.47
N LEU A 106 2.10 -7.79 1.28
CA LEU A 106 1.27 -6.60 1.12
C LEU A 106 -0.10 -6.77 1.81
N ILE A 107 -0.72 -7.95 1.65
CA ILE A 107 -1.97 -8.29 2.33
C ILE A 107 -1.78 -8.25 3.85
N ARG A 108 -0.72 -8.89 4.39
CA ARG A 108 -0.43 -8.87 5.82
C ARG A 108 -0.23 -7.45 6.35
N LEU A 109 0.57 -6.63 5.66
CA LEU A 109 0.81 -5.24 6.05
C LEU A 109 -0.50 -4.45 6.14
N ALA A 110 -1.39 -4.64 5.19
CA ALA A 110 -2.67 -3.96 5.17
C ALA A 110 -3.62 -4.49 6.26
N GLU A 111 -3.93 -5.78 6.26
CA GLU A 111 -4.93 -6.36 7.15
C GLU A 111 -4.55 -6.26 8.64
N GLU A 112 -3.27 -6.51 8.98
CA GLU A 112 -2.80 -6.46 10.37
C GLU A 112 -2.65 -5.02 10.91
N THR A 113 -2.78 -4.00 10.05
CA THR A 113 -2.83 -2.58 10.45
C THR A 113 -4.23 -1.96 10.31
N GLY A 114 -5.23 -2.75 9.89
CA GLY A 114 -6.62 -2.31 9.78
C GLY A 114 -7.00 -1.68 8.44
N GLY A 115 -6.17 -1.85 7.41
CA GLY A 115 -6.46 -1.48 6.03
C GLY A 115 -6.75 -2.70 5.16
N ARG A 116 -6.62 -2.54 3.85
CA ARG A 116 -6.79 -3.60 2.85
C ARG A 116 -5.98 -3.34 1.58
N VAL A 117 -5.98 -4.33 0.69
CA VAL A 117 -5.35 -4.22 -0.64
C VAL A 117 -6.41 -4.07 -1.71
N GLU A 118 -6.23 -3.10 -2.60
CA GLU A 118 -7.01 -2.90 -3.82
C GLU A 118 -6.25 -3.44 -5.04
N TYR A 119 -6.99 -3.99 -5.99
CA TYR A 119 -6.45 -4.66 -7.19
C TYR A 119 -6.95 -4.01 -8.49
N PRO A 120 -6.45 -2.82 -8.86
CA PRO A 120 -6.94 -2.08 -10.03
C PRO A 120 -6.72 -2.83 -11.35
N LEU A 121 -5.80 -3.77 -11.40
CA LEU A 121 -5.53 -4.56 -12.61
C LEU A 121 -6.47 -5.77 -12.78
N GLU A 122 -7.28 -6.09 -11.78
CA GLU A 122 -8.18 -7.25 -11.84
C GLU A 122 -9.12 -7.20 -13.06
N GLY A 123 -9.74 -6.04 -13.31
CA GLY A 123 -10.61 -5.85 -14.46
C GLY A 123 -9.90 -5.87 -15.82
N VAL A 124 -8.60 -5.52 -15.82
CA VAL A 124 -7.78 -5.49 -17.03
C VAL A 124 -7.36 -6.89 -17.48
N TYR A 125 -7.04 -7.76 -16.53
CA TYR A 125 -6.58 -9.13 -16.84
C TYR A 125 -7.69 -10.17 -16.93
N LYS A 126 -8.94 -9.77 -16.83
CA LYS A 126 -10.07 -10.65 -17.13
C LYS A 126 -10.14 -10.92 -18.62
N ASP A 127 -10.29 -12.18 -18.98
CA ASP A 127 -10.60 -12.58 -20.36
C ASP A 127 -12.08 -12.29 -20.70
N ILE A 128 -12.48 -12.60 -21.94
CA ILE A 128 -13.86 -12.40 -22.40
C ILE A 128 -14.89 -13.24 -21.63
N THR A 129 -14.46 -14.26 -20.88
CA THR A 129 -15.32 -15.09 -20.02
C THR A 129 -15.33 -14.61 -18.57
N GLY A 130 -14.56 -13.56 -18.23
CA GLY A 130 -14.40 -13.02 -16.89
C GLY A 130 -13.36 -13.75 -16.04
N TYR A 131 -12.61 -14.71 -16.61
CA TYR A 131 -11.52 -15.41 -15.94
C TYR A 131 -10.28 -14.51 -15.85
N ILE A 132 -9.63 -14.46 -14.68
CA ILE A 132 -8.39 -13.71 -14.49
C ILE A 132 -7.22 -14.57 -14.99
N SER A 133 -6.49 -14.06 -15.98
CA SER A 133 -5.30 -14.71 -16.54
C SER A 133 -4.03 -13.98 -16.11
N LYS A 134 -2.92 -14.73 -16.01
CA LYS A 134 -1.61 -14.12 -15.79
C LYS A 134 -1.20 -13.27 -17.01
N PRO A 135 -0.47 -12.16 -16.81
CA PRO A 135 -0.02 -11.31 -17.93
C PRO A 135 0.80 -12.04 -19.01
N SER A 136 1.45 -13.16 -18.63
CA SER A 136 2.23 -14.02 -19.54
C SER A 136 1.39 -15.03 -20.31
N ASP A 137 0.11 -15.20 -19.97
CA ASP A 137 -0.77 -16.12 -20.68
C ASP A 137 -1.19 -15.49 -22.00
N GLU A 138 -1.10 -16.25 -23.09
CA GLU A 138 -1.59 -15.83 -24.42
C GLU A 138 -3.12 -15.89 -24.52
N GLY A 139 -3.81 -15.55 -23.42
CA GLY A 139 -5.27 -15.60 -23.34
C GLY A 139 -5.97 -14.52 -24.14
N ASN A 140 -7.25 -14.73 -24.42
CA ASN A 140 -8.13 -13.74 -25.06
C ASN A 140 -8.59 -12.72 -24.01
N TYR A 141 -7.77 -11.72 -23.74
CA TYR A 141 -8.17 -10.63 -22.85
C TYR A 141 -9.32 -9.83 -23.45
N ALA A 142 -10.29 -9.45 -22.62
CA ALA A 142 -11.36 -8.55 -23.01
C ALA A 142 -10.83 -7.18 -23.48
N ILE A 143 -9.70 -6.77 -22.91
CA ILE A 143 -9.02 -5.52 -23.25
C ILE A 143 -7.56 -5.85 -23.58
N LYS A 144 -7.15 -5.48 -24.80
CA LYS A 144 -5.78 -5.75 -25.25
C LYS A 144 -4.80 -4.79 -24.56
N VAL A 145 -3.77 -5.35 -23.89
CA VAL A 145 -2.69 -4.60 -23.24
C VAL A 145 -2.00 -3.66 -24.25
N GLY A 146 -1.68 -2.43 -23.82
CA GLY A 146 -1.05 -1.42 -24.66
C GLY A 146 -1.97 -0.66 -25.60
N THR A 147 -3.28 -0.89 -25.55
CA THR A 147 -4.29 -0.11 -26.30
C THR A 147 -4.81 1.08 -25.49
N GLY A 148 -5.46 2.04 -26.16
CA GLY A 148 -6.15 3.15 -25.48
C GLY A 148 -7.26 2.66 -24.54
N GLY A 149 -7.95 1.57 -24.88
CA GLY A 149 -8.92 0.91 -23.98
C GLY A 149 -8.28 0.40 -22.69
N TYR A 150 -7.08 -0.22 -22.77
CA TYR A 150 -6.32 -0.64 -21.62
C TYR A 150 -5.99 0.54 -20.70
N ALA A 151 -5.44 1.62 -21.23
CA ALA A 151 -5.08 2.81 -20.46
C ALA A 151 -6.30 3.44 -19.77
N THR A 152 -7.44 3.49 -20.47
CA THR A 152 -8.69 4.03 -19.93
C THR A 152 -9.22 3.18 -18.77
N GLU A 153 -9.25 1.86 -18.93
CA GLU A 153 -9.75 0.95 -17.88
C GLU A 153 -8.82 0.96 -16.67
N LEU A 154 -7.49 0.95 -16.89
CA LEU A 154 -6.52 1.07 -15.81
C LEU A 154 -6.69 2.39 -15.04
N ALA A 155 -6.82 3.51 -15.72
CA ALA A 155 -7.03 4.82 -15.08
C ALA A 155 -8.33 4.85 -14.27
N LYS A 156 -9.41 4.28 -14.80
CA LYS A 156 -10.70 4.15 -14.11
C LYS A 156 -10.57 3.29 -12.85
N SER A 157 -9.97 2.10 -12.95
CA SER A 157 -9.81 1.17 -11.83
C SER A 157 -8.89 1.73 -10.74
N LEU A 158 -7.83 2.45 -11.10
CA LEU A 158 -6.99 3.16 -10.16
C LEU A 158 -7.77 4.26 -9.42
N PHE A 159 -8.56 5.04 -10.15
CA PHE A 159 -9.40 6.07 -9.53
C PHE A 159 -10.43 5.46 -8.56
N GLU A 160 -11.09 4.38 -8.95
CA GLU A 160 -12.04 3.66 -8.11
C GLU A 160 -11.37 3.10 -6.84
N SER A 161 -10.18 2.51 -6.96
CA SER A 161 -9.40 2.00 -5.82
C SER A 161 -9.02 3.12 -4.84
N VAL A 162 -8.52 4.24 -5.35
CA VAL A 162 -8.16 5.39 -4.50
C VAL A 162 -9.40 6.02 -3.86
N ALA A 163 -10.51 6.13 -4.60
CA ALA A 163 -11.77 6.65 -4.08
C ALA A 163 -12.36 5.73 -2.98
N ALA A 164 -12.25 4.41 -3.14
CA ALA A 164 -12.67 3.44 -2.14
C ALA A 164 -11.86 3.56 -0.84
N ILE A 165 -10.53 3.67 -0.94
CA ILE A 165 -9.65 3.91 0.20
C ILE A 165 -10.00 5.25 0.88
N ALA A 166 -10.17 6.33 0.12
CA ALA A 166 -10.53 7.64 0.65
C ALA A 166 -11.89 7.63 1.37
N GLY A 167 -12.87 6.93 0.80
CA GLY A 167 -14.18 6.73 1.43
C GLY A 167 -14.07 6.01 2.78
N GLU A 168 -13.27 4.95 2.85
CA GLU A 168 -13.06 4.21 4.09
C GLU A 168 -12.34 5.05 5.15
N ILE A 169 -11.26 5.74 4.81
CA ILE A 169 -10.52 6.60 5.74
C ILE A 169 -11.43 7.65 6.39
N THR A 170 -12.41 8.19 5.64
CA THR A 170 -13.34 9.20 6.16
C THR A 170 -14.45 8.64 7.03
N THR A 171 -14.71 7.33 6.98
CA THR A 171 -15.80 6.66 7.72
C THR A 171 -15.32 5.77 8.86
N GLN A 172 -14.03 5.66 9.09
CA GLN A 172 -13.45 4.84 10.17
C GLN A 172 -13.80 5.35 11.56
N TYR A 173 -14.04 4.40 12.48
CA TYR A 173 -14.20 4.66 13.91
C TYR A 173 -12.98 4.15 14.68
N ILE A 174 -12.50 4.92 15.65
CA ILE A 174 -11.45 4.50 16.57
C ILE A 174 -12.10 4.02 17.86
N LEU A 175 -11.93 2.74 18.16
CA LEU A 175 -12.35 2.15 19.43
C LEU A 175 -11.16 2.07 20.38
N ARG A 176 -11.29 2.64 21.57
CA ARG A 176 -10.27 2.55 22.62
C ARG A 176 -10.84 1.78 23.80
N TYR A 177 -10.10 0.83 24.28
CA TYR A 177 -10.47 0.07 25.47
C TYR A 177 -9.24 -0.22 26.34
N VAL A 178 -9.49 -0.36 27.64
CA VAL A 178 -8.48 -0.82 28.58
C VAL A 178 -8.76 -2.28 28.90
N PRO A 179 -7.87 -3.21 28.55
CA PRO A 179 -8.09 -4.62 28.82
C PRO A 179 -8.04 -4.88 30.34
N LYS A 180 -8.99 -5.67 30.84
CA LYS A 180 -9.01 -6.07 32.27
C LYS A 180 -7.87 -7.01 32.65
N ASN A 181 -7.43 -7.83 31.70
CA ASN A 181 -6.30 -8.76 31.90
C ASN A 181 -5.05 -8.20 31.21
N THR A 182 -4.01 -7.94 31.99
CA THR A 182 -2.72 -7.40 31.58
C THR A 182 -1.59 -8.43 31.59
N ASP A 183 -1.88 -9.71 31.97
CA ASP A 183 -0.86 -10.75 32.17
C ASP A 183 -0.10 -11.13 30.88
N SER A 184 -0.65 -10.79 29.73
CA SER A 184 -0.01 -11.01 28.43
C SER A 184 -0.17 -9.76 27.54
N PRO A 185 0.68 -8.75 27.72
CA PRO A 185 0.52 -7.45 27.03
C PRO A 185 0.64 -7.55 25.50
N LYS A 186 1.27 -8.60 24.97
CA LYS A 186 1.42 -8.85 23.53
C LYS A 186 0.39 -9.84 22.97
N ALA A 187 -0.53 -10.38 23.76
CA ALA A 187 -1.51 -11.35 23.29
C ALA A 187 -2.58 -10.67 22.40
N PHE A 188 -2.87 -11.29 21.27
CA PHE A 188 -4.00 -10.90 20.41
C PHE A 188 -5.32 -11.08 21.19
N ARG A 189 -6.19 -10.08 21.16
CA ARG A 189 -7.49 -10.08 21.84
C ARG A 189 -8.61 -9.89 20.82
N LYS A 190 -9.59 -10.79 20.86
CA LYS A 190 -10.87 -10.55 20.18
C LYS A 190 -11.72 -9.61 21.03
N LEU A 191 -12.27 -8.59 20.39
CA LEU A 191 -13.29 -7.71 20.96
C LEU A 191 -14.68 -8.33 20.86
#